data_72efc0ae4b8c542df60acc489d1965c0
#
_entry.id   72efc0ae4b8c542df60acc489d1965c0
#
_cell.length_a   1.000
_cell.length_b   1.000
_cell.length_c   1.000
_cell.angle_alpha   90.00
_cell.angle_beta   90.00
_cell.angle_gamma   90.00
#
_symmetry.space_group_name_H-M   'P 1'
#
loop_
_entity.id
_entity.type
_entity.pdbx_description
1 polymer ?
#
loop_
_entity_poly.entity_id
_entity_poly.type
_entity_poly.pdbx_seq_one_letter_code
_entity_poly.pdbx_strand_id
1 'polypeptide(L)'
;MAHDVVLIPGDGIGPEITQAMRRVVEATGVQINWNVQEAGAGVMDEFGTPLPQHVLDAVAETKVAIKGPITTPVGTGFRSVNVALRKHFDLYACVRPCLSQPGDGSRFRDVDLVIVRENTEDLYAGIEFDEGAAEVEELSQLVERSGQKTFAADSAISIKPISIAKSRRIVEYAFEYARRCGRKKVTAVHLSLIHI
;
A
#
# COMPACT_ATOMS: atom_id res chain seq x y z
N MET A 1 16.00 18.47 18.15
CA MET A 1 16.34 18.39 16.72
C MET A 1 15.04 18.47 15.95
N ALA A 2 15.00 19.20 14.85
CA ALA A 2 13.85 19.20 13.95
C ALA A 2 13.93 17.98 13.02
N HIS A 3 12.78 17.47 12.61
CA HIS A 3 12.66 16.34 11.69
C HIS A 3 12.12 16.85 10.35
N ASP A 4 12.77 16.48 9.26
CA ASP A 4 12.30 16.80 7.91
C ASP A 4 11.30 15.74 7.46
N VAL A 5 10.08 16.15 7.11
CA VAL A 5 8.99 15.25 6.74
C VAL A 5 8.29 15.78 5.49
N VAL A 6 8.17 14.96 4.48
CA VAL A 6 7.33 15.29 3.32
C VAL A 6 5.85 15.17 3.71
N LEU A 7 5.06 16.17 3.39
CA LEU A 7 3.61 16.15 3.52
C LEU A 7 2.98 16.20 2.14
N ILE A 8 2.22 15.17 1.80
CA ILE A 8 1.38 15.12 0.59
C ILE A 8 -0.07 15.25 1.04
N PRO A 9 -0.69 16.43 0.96
CA PRO A 9 -2.06 16.63 1.45
C PRO A 9 -3.07 15.74 0.72
N GLY A 10 -2.86 15.50 -0.58
CA GLY A 10 -3.79 14.79 -1.42
C GLY A 10 -4.95 15.69 -1.88
N ASP A 11 -6.07 15.07 -2.20
CA ASP A 11 -7.26 15.76 -2.72
C ASP A 11 -8.51 15.45 -1.90
N GLY A 12 -9.65 16.03 -2.31
CA GLY A 12 -10.93 15.85 -1.62
C GLY A 12 -10.88 16.30 -0.16
N ILE A 13 -11.04 15.36 0.78
CA ILE A 13 -10.96 15.62 2.22
C ILE A 13 -9.51 15.71 2.73
N GLY A 14 -8.54 15.41 1.88
CA GLY A 14 -7.11 15.33 2.24
C GLY A 14 -6.55 16.58 2.90
N PRO A 15 -6.70 17.78 2.30
CA PRO A 15 -6.17 19.02 2.86
C PRO A 15 -6.71 19.32 4.28
N GLU A 16 -8.00 19.11 4.52
CA GLU A 16 -8.62 19.35 5.82
C GLU A 16 -8.05 18.41 6.90
N ILE A 17 -8.03 17.11 6.63
CA ILE A 17 -7.57 16.14 7.63
C ILE A 17 -6.05 16.21 7.86
N THR A 18 -5.26 16.56 6.83
CA THR A 18 -3.81 16.75 7.01
C THR A 18 -3.51 18.01 7.80
N GLN A 19 -4.30 19.08 7.65
CA GLN A 19 -4.18 20.27 8.50
C GLN A 19 -4.54 19.94 9.96
N ALA A 20 -5.61 19.19 10.20
CA ALA A 20 -5.96 18.73 11.55
C ALA A 20 -4.85 17.86 12.15
N MET A 21 -4.30 16.92 11.40
CA MET A 21 -3.16 16.09 11.78
C MET A 21 -1.95 16.95 12.16
N ARG A 22 -1.57 17.94 11.35
CA ARG A 22 -0.46 18.85 11.66
C ARG A 22 -0.65 19.54 13.00
N ARG A 23 -1.83 20.09 13.25
CA ARG A 23 -2.17 20.74 14.53
C ARG A 23 -1.98 19.81 15.72
N VAL A 24 -2.40 18.54 15.59
CA VAL A 24 -2.23 17.54 16.65
C VAL A 24 -0.75 17.23 16.87
N VAL A 25 0.02 17.02 15.81
CA VAL A 25 1.45 16.71 15.90
C VAL A 25 2.21 17.91 16.49
N GLU A 26 1.96 19.13 16.03
CA GLU A 26 2.60 20.35 16.52
C GLU A 26 2.30 20.59 18.01
N ALA A 27 1.10 20.24 18.48
CA ALA A 27 0.73 20.33 19.89
C ALA A 27 1.54 19.39 20.81
N THR A 28 2.19 18.36 20.26
CA THR A 28 3.09 17.48 21.03
C THR A 28 4.45 18.14 21.36
N GLY A 29 4.76 19.27 20.74
CA GLY A 29 6.05 19.96 20.87
C GLY A 29 7.18 19.40 19.99
N VAL A 30 6.92 18.38 19.20
CA VAL A 30 7.88 17.86 18.22
C VAL A 30 8.09 18.87 17.10
N GLN A 31 9.35 19.22 16.83
CA GLN A 31 9.71 20.16 15.78
C GLN A 31 9.79 19.42 14.44
N ILE A 32 8.93 19.77 13.49
CA ILE A 32 8.91 19.21 12.14
C ILE A 32 9.03 20.32 11.11
N ASN A 33 9.96 20.14 10.19
CA ASN A 33 10.07 20.93 8.97
C ASN A 33 9.21 20.25 7.89
N TRP A 34 8.04 20.80 7.63
CA TRP A 34 7.13 20.25 6.65
C TRP A 34 7.54 20.63 5.24
N ASN A 35 7.97 19.64 4.44
CA ASN A 35 8.15 19.79 2.99
C ASN A 35 6.82 19.39 2.30
N VAL A 36 6.01 20.39 1.95
CA VAL A 36 4.69 20.14 1.33
C VAL A 36 4.86 19.89 -0.16
N GLN A 37 4.36 18.75 -0.63
CA GLN A 37 4.42 18.30 -2.01
C GLN A 37 3.01 17.95 -2.50
N GLU A 38 2.69 18.28 -3.74
CA GLU A 38 1.39 18.00 -4.32
C GLU A 38 1.44 16.76 -5.22
N ALA A 39 0.44 15.88 -5.06
CA ALA A 39 0.24 14.69 -5.87
C ALA A 39 -1.26 14.38 -5.96
N GLY A 40 -1.67 13.71 -7.03
CA GLY A 40 -3.06 13.36 -7.30
C GLY A 40 -3.57 13.95 -8.63
N ALA A 41 -4.89 14.02 -8.77
CA ALA A 41 -5.49 14.50 -10.00
C ALA A 41 -5.17 15.98 -10.30
N GLY A 42 -5.02 16.79 -9.25
CA GLY A 42 -4.81 18.24 -9.39
C GLY A 42 -3.49 18.64 -10.06
N VAL A 43 -2.50 17.76 -10.12
CA VAL A 43 -1.19 18.03 -10.74
C VAL A 43 -1.03 17.43 -12.14
N MET A 44 -2.06 16.72 -12.62
CA MET A 44 -2.02 16.03 -13.91
C MET A 44 -1.83 16.95 -15.10
N ASP A 45 -2.51 18.09 -15.11
CA ASP A 45 -2.48 19.03 -16.23
C ASP A 45 -1.08 19.68 -16.37
N GLU A 46 -0.38 19.86 -15.26
CA GLU A 46 0.94 20.47 -15.22
C GLU A 46 2.08 19.47 -15.51
N PHE A 47 2.01 18.28 -14.88
CA PHE A 47 3.12 17.32 -14.90
C PHE A 47 2.85 16.08 -15.77
N GLY A 48 1.65 15.91 -16.32
CA GLY A 48 1.27 14.71 -17.09
C GLY A 48 1.22 13.41 -16.29
N THR A 49 1.39 13.49 -14.96
CA THR A 49 1.39 12.36 -14.04
C THR A 49 0.84 12.78 -12.67
N PRO A 50 0.12 11.90 -11.97
CA PRO A 50 -0.38 12.19 -10.61
C PRO A 50 0.70 12.12 -9.54
N LEU A 51 1.86 11.59 -9.88
CA LEU A 51 3.00 11.45 -8.97
C LEU A 51 4.26 11.98 -9.68
N PRO A 52 4.48 13.29 -9.67
CA PRO A 52 5.64 13.90 -10.29
C PRO A 52 6.97 13.44 -9.66
N GLN A 53 8.03 13.46 -10.46
CA GLN A 53 9.36 12.98 -10.03
C GLN A 53 9.90 13.75 -8.81
N HIS A 54 9.68 15.07 -8.75
CA HIS A 54 10.17 15.88 -7.63
C HIS A 54 9.55 15.47 -6.27
N VAL A 55 8.33 14.89 -6.27
CA VAL A 55 7.71 14.33 -5.06
C VAL A 55 8.46 13.07 -4.62
N LEU A 56 8.80 12.21 -5.58
CA LEU A 56 9.60 11.01 -5.28
C LEU A 56 10.98 11.38 -4.75
N ASP A 57 11.63 12.37 -5.36
CA ASP A 57 12.95 12.85 -4.94
C ASP A 57 12.91 13.41 -3.52
N ALA A 58 11.90 14.23 -3.18
CA ALA A 58 11.71 14.76 -1.84
C ALA A 58 11.49 13.64 -0.78
N VAL A 59 10.71 12.62 -1.11
CA VAL A 59 10.51 11.47 -0.21
C VAL A 59 11.79 10.64 -0.09
N ALA A 60 12.56 10.47 -1.16
CA ALA A 60 13.84 9.77 -1.14
C ALA A 60 14.87 10.46 -0.24
N GLU A 61 14.89 11.80 -0.22
CA GLU A 61 15.76 12.61 0.61
C GLU A 61 15.41 12.50 2.10
N THR A 62 14.14 12.76 2.44
CA THR A 62 13.69 12.77 3.84
C THR A 62 13.48 11.37 4.42
N LYS A 63 13.21 10.37 3.58
CA LYS A 63 12.84 8.98 3.96
C LYS A 63 11.60 8.87 4.85
N VAL A 64 10.91 9.98 5.10
CA VAL A 64 9.69 10.04 5.88
C VAL A 64 8.67 10.91 5.15
N ALA A 65 7.49 10.34 4.92
CA ALA A 65 6.40 11.07 4.31
C ALA A 65 5.06 10.76 4.99
N ILE A 66 4.23 11.77 5.12
CA ILE A 66 2.82 11.63 5.50
C ILE A 66 1.97 12.00 4.29
N LYS A 67 1.04 11.11 3.96
CA LYS A 67 0.18 11.29 2.80
C LYS A 67 -1.30 11.26 3.21
N GLY A 68 -2.02 12.30 2.83
CA GLY A 68 -3.48 12.35 2.87
C GLY A 68 -4.14 11.46 1.81
N PRO A 69 -5.48 11.34 1.80
CA PRO A 69 -6.21 10.65 0.76
C PRO A 69 -5.93 11.23 -0.62
N ILE A 70 -5.90 10.36 -1.63
CA ILE A 70 -5.84 10.75 -3.04
C ILE A 70 -6.89 9.95 -3.78
N THR A 71 -7.75 10.64 -4.51
CA THR A 71 -8.77 10.04 -5.36
C THR A 71 -8.11 9.31 -6.53
N THR A 72 -8.53 8.08 -6.78
CA THR A 72 -8.15 7.35 -7.98
C THR A 72 -9.35 7.36 -8.92
N PRO A 73 -9.30 8.09 -10.04
CA PRO A 73 -10.39 8.10 -11.00
C PRO A 73 -10.64 6.70 -11.57
N VAL A 74 -11.91 6.33 -11.67
CA VAL A 74 -12.31 5.04 -12.26
C VAL A 74 -12.32 5.16 -13.78
N GLY A 75 -11.79 4.16 -14.49
CA GLY A 75 -11.91 4.06 -15.96
C GLY A 75 -10.91 4.87 -16.78
N THR A 76 -9.93 5.54 -16.16
CA THR A 76 -8.94 6.38 -16.87
C THR A 76 -7.57 5.73 -17.05
N GLY A 77 -7.40 4.44 -16.77
CA GLY A 77 -6.09 3.76 -16.81
C GLY A 77 -5.09 4.22 -15.74
N PHE A 78 -5.57 4.97 -14.79
CA PHE A 78 -4.77 5.64 -13.78
C PHE A 78 -4.38 4.68 -12.66
N ARG A 79 -3.11 4.37 -12.52
CA ARG A 79 -2.63 3.59 -11.37
C ARG A 79 -2.65 4.44 -10.11
N SER A 80 -3.15 3.84 -9.02
CA SER A 80 -3.19 4.50 -7.72
C SER A 80 -1.82 5.03 -7.29
N VAL A 81 -1.74 6.32 -6.93
CA VAL A 81 -0.55 6.96 -6.37
C VAL A 81 0.00 6.18 -5.17
N ASN A 82 -0.87 5.58 -4.35
CA ASN A 82 -0.47 4.73 -3.24
C ASN A 82 0.32 3.50 -3.70
N VAL A 83 -0.14 2.84 -4.76
CA VAL A 83 0.54 1.67 -5.33
C VAL A 83 1.86 2.09 -5.96
N ALA A 84 1.89 3.23 -6.66
CA ALA A 84 3.11 3.76 -7.26
C ALA A 84 4.19 4.06 -6.22
N LEU A 85 3.86 4.76 -5.12
CA LEU A 85 4.76 5.04 -4.00
C LEU A 85 5.29 3.74 -3.36
N ARG A 86 4.40 2.77 -3.10
CA ARG A 86 4.79 1.49 -2.50
C ARG A 86 5.77 0.70 -3.36
N LYS A 87 5.54 0.69 -4.68
CA LYS A 87 6.43 0.02 -5.63
C LYS A 87 7.77 0.74 -5.76
N HIS A 88 7.74 2.07 -5.90
CA HIS A 88 8.95 2.87 -6.09
C HIS A 88 9.93 2.75 -4.93
N PHE A 89 9.42 2.80 -3.70
CA PHE A 89 10.23 2.73 -2.48
C PHE A 89 10.30 1.34 -1.85
N ASP A 90 9.80 0.30 -2.52
CA ASP A 90 9.70 -1.07 -2.00
C ASP A 90 9.13 -1.12 -0.57
N LEU A 91 8.02 -0.43 -0.35
CA LEU A 91 7.34 -0.38 0.95
C LEU A 91 6.60 -1.69 1.21
N TYR A 92 7.35 -2.76 1.43
CA TYR A 92 6.84 -4.13 1.49
C TYR A 92 6.05 -4.46 2.75
N ALA A 93 6.29 -3.77 3.86
CA ALA A 93 5.63 -4.04 5.14
C ALA A 93 4.57 -2.98 5.45
N CYS A 94 3.30 -3.37 5.38
CA CYS A 94 2.20 -2.54 5.86
C CYS A 94 1.94 -2.87 7.33
N VAL A 95 2.29 -1.96 8.23
CA VAL A 95 2.19 -2.14 9.68
C VAL A 95 0.97 -1.37 10.20
N ARG A 96 0.06 -2.08 10.86
CA ARG A 96 -1.18 -1.51 11.39
C ARG A 96 -1.39 -1.88 12.85
N PRO A 97 -1.00 -1.01 13.77
CA PRO A 97 -1.38 -1.14 15.17
C PRO A 97 -2.90 -0.97 15.32
N CYS A 98 -3.52 -1.88 16.04
CA CYS A 98 -4.95 -1.87 16.35
C CYS A 98 -5.11 -1.97 17.87
N LEU A 99 -5.57 -0.88 18.45
CA LEU A 99 -5.79 -0.77 19.89
C LEU A 99 -7.23 -0.31 20.16
N SER A 100 -7.96 -1.04 21.01
CA SER A 100 -9.29 -0.60 21.44
C SER A 100 -9.20 0.70 22.23
N GLN A 101 -10.07 1.64 21.92
CA GLN A 101 -10.21 2.88 22.67
C GLN A 101 -11.51 2.89 23.47
N PRO A 102 -11.53 3.46 24.67
CA PRO A 102 -12.77 3.64 25.41
C PRO A 102 -13.78 4.47 24.60
N GLY A 103 -14.98 3.93 24.42
CA GLY A 103 -16.05 4.64 23.72
C GLY A 103 -16.03 4.56 22.19
N ASP A 104 -15.18 3.74 21.59
CA ASP A 104 -15.07 3.57 20.12
C ASP A 104 -16.26 2.83 19.48
N GLY A 105 -17.21 2.30 20.30
CA GLY A 105 -18.34 1.53 19.79
C GLY A 105 -17.98 0.15 19.23
N SER A 106 -16.73 -0.27 19.32
CA SER A 106 -16.27 -1.55 18.81
C SER A 106 -16.95 -2.73 19.52
N ARG A 107 -17.29 -3.77 18.76
CA ARG A 107 -17.80 -5.04 19.28
C ARG A 107 -16.75 -5.75 20.15
N PHE A 108 -15.48 -5.60 19.83
CA PHE A 108 -14.37 -6.23 20.52
C PHE A 108 -13.71 -5.24 21.46
N ARG A 109 -13.47 -5.68 22.70
CA ARG A 109 -12.78 -4.91 23.73
C ARG A 109 -11.41 -5.51 24.00
N ASP A 110 -10.55 -4.72 24.61
CA ASP A 110 -9.20 -5.15 25.01
C ASP A 110 -8.35 -5.67 23.84
N VAL A 111 -8.60 -5.13 22.64
CA VAL A 111 -7.79 -5.42 21.46
C VAL A 111 -6.48 -4.65 21.55
N ASP A 112 -5.37 -5.39 21.54
CA ASP A 112 -4.01 -4.86 21.37
C ASP A 112 -3.24 -5.79 20.47
N LEU A 113 -3.34 -5.54 19.18
CA LEU A 113 -2.66 -6.32 18.15
C LEU A 113 -2.03 -5.42 17.09
N VAL A 114 -1.05 -5.97 16.38
CA VAL A 114 -0.43 -5.31 15.23
C VAL A 114 -0.52 -6.24 14.03
N ILE A 115 -1.12 -5.75 12.97
CA ILE A 115 -1.16 -6.47 11.69
C ILE A 115 0.06 -6.05 10.87
N VAL A 116 0.90 -7.01 10.52
CA VAL A 116 2.01 -6.83 9.58
C VAL A 116 1.66 -7.57 8.31
N ARG A 117 1.45 -6.82 7.22
CA ARG A 117 0.98 -7.37 5.94
C ARG A 117 1.99 -7.14 4.85
N GLU A 118 2.25 -8.18 4.05
CA GLU A 118 2.97 -8.03 2.78
C GLU A 118 2.17 -7.10 1.85
N ASN A 119 2.87 -6.30 1.05
CA ASN A 119 2.27 -5.18 0.35
C ASN A 119 2.77 -5.01 -1.10
N THR A 120 3.51 -5.97 -1.66
CA THR A 120 4.16 -5.86 -2.97
C THR A 120 3.86 -7.02 -3.93
N GLU A 121 3.28 -8.11 -3.43
CA GLU A 121 2.83 -9.27 -4.20
C GLU A 121 1.31 -9.45 -4.13
N ASP A 122 0.82 -10.61 -4.55
CA ASP A 122 -0.59 -10.94 -4.67
C ASP A 122 -1.31 -9.90 -5.57
N LEU A 123 -2.46 -9.41 -5.16
CA LEU A 123 -3.22 -8.37 -5.89
C LEU A 123 -2.43 -7.07 -6.10
N TYR A 124 -1.48 -6.76 -5.21
CA TYR A 124 -0.66 -5.55 -5.32
C TYR A 124 0.44 -5.65 -6.38
N ALA A 125 0.69 -6.82 -6.95
CA ALA A 125 1.59 -6.98 -8.09
C ALA A 125 1.08 -6.19 -9.30
N GLY A 126 -0.25 -6.13 -9.49
CA GLY A 126 -0.91 -5.41 -10.57
C GLY A 126 -0.48 -5.97 -11.93
N ILE A 127 -0.45 -7.29 -12.06
CA ILE A 127 -0.25 -8.01 -13.32
C ILE A 127 -1.64 -8.37 -13.81
N GLU A 128 -2.17 -7.57 -14.73
CA GLU A 128 -3.55 -7.64 -15.17
C GLU A 128 -3.58 -7.58 -16.70
N PHE A 129 -4.45 -8.37 -17.29
CA PHE A 129 -4.69 -8.42 -18.71
C PHE A 129 -6.19 -8.30 -18.97
N ASP A 130 -6.57 -7.36 -19.82
CA ASP A 130 -7.95 -7.12 -20.17
C ASP A 130 -8.50 -8.23 -21.08
N GLU A 131 -9.82 -8.34 -21.13
CA GLU A 131 -10.52 -9.19 -22.08
C GLU A 131 -10.04 -8.93 -23.51
N GLY A 132 -9.76 -10.01 -24.26
CA GLY A 132 -9.29 -9.93 -25.64
C GLY A 132 -7.81 -9.57 -25.81
N ALA A 133 -7.05 -9.39 -24.74
CA ALA A 133 -5.60 -9.20 -24.84
C ALA A 133 -4.93 -10.49 -25.33
N ALA A 134 -3.87 -10.35 -26.14
CA ALA A 134 -3.15 -11.50 -26.69
C ALA A 134 -2.56 -12.41 -25.60
N GLU A 135 -2.16 -11.84 -24.49
CA GLU A 135 -1.63 -12.55 -23.33
C GLU A 135 -2.66 -13.47 -22.67
N VAL A 136 -3.96 -13.14 -22.75
CA VAL A 136 -5.05 -13.99 -22.24
C VAL A 136 -5.12 -15.28 -23.05
N GLU A 137 -5.01 -15.20 -24.37
CA GLU A 137 -4.97 -16.37 -25.26
C GLU A 137 -3.73 -17.23 -24.99
N GLU A 138 -2.56 -16.62 -24.84
CA GLU A 138 -1.31 -17.32 -24.54
C GLU A 138 -1.40 -18.06 -23.19
N LEU A 139 -1.97 -17.42 -22.17
CA LEU A 139 -2.21 -18.03 -20.86
C LEU A 139 -3.21 -19.17 -20.93
N SER A 140 -4.27 -19.03 -21.72
CA SER A 140 -5.26 -20.11 -21.97
C SER A 140 -4.57 -21.34 -22.53
N GLN A 141 -3.76 -21.18 -23.57
CA GLN A 141 -3.00 -22.27 -24.18
C GLN A 141 -1.97 -22.89 -23.23
N LEU A 142 -1.35 -22.09 -22.36
CA LEU A 142 -0.45 -22.60 -21.34
C LEU A 142 -1.19 -23.49 -20.32
N VAL A 143 -2.36 -23.05 -19.87
CA VAL A 143 -3.21 -23.80 -18.94
C VAL A 143 -3.66 -25.11 -19.56
N GLU A 144 -4.11 -25.12 -20.82
CA GLU A 144 -4.50 -26.33 -21.53
C GLU A 144 -3.33 -27.31 -21.68
N ARG A 145 -2.16 -26.84 -22.06
CA ARG A 145 -0.95 -27.69 -22.15
C ARG A 145 -0.55 -28.30 -20.79
N SER A 146 -0.91 -27.66 -19.68
CA SER A 146 -0.69 -28.21 -18.34
C SER A 146 -1.69 -29.28 -17.94
N GLY A 147 -2.67 -29.60 -18.79
CA GLY A 147 -3.74 -30.59 -18.55
C GLY A 147 -4.83 -30.05 -17.61
N GLN A 148 -4.89 -28.75 -17.38
CA GLN A 148 -5.92 -28.12 -16.57
C GLN A 148 -7.03 -27.56 -17.46
N LYS A 149 -8.21 -27.38 -16.87
CA LYS A 149 -9.33 -26.71 -17.55
C LYS A 149 -9.03 -25.21 -17.65
N THR A 150 -9.10 -24.69 -18.86
CA THR A 150 -8.93 -23.26 -19.10
C THR A 150 -10.15 -22.44 -18.66
N PHE A 151 -10.00 -21.14 -18.67
CA PHE A 151 -11.04 -20.14 -18.37
C PHE A 151 -11.85 -19.79 -19.63
N ALA A 152 -12.95 -19.05 -19.48
CA ALA A 152 -13.81 -18.63 -20.59
C ALA A 152 -13.06 -17.65 -21.52
N ALA A 153 -13.41 -17.66 -22.80
CA ALA A 153 -12.74 -16.87 -23.81
C ALA A 153 -12.89 -15.33 -23.61
N ASP A 154 -13.93 -14.92 -22.91
CA ASP A 154 -14.27 -13.54 -22.54
C ASP A 154 -13.75 -13.16 -21.13
N SER A 155 -12.70 -13.81 -20.68
CA SER A 155 -12.14 -13.54 -19.35
C SER A 155 -11.09 -12.42 -19.40
N ALA A 156 -11.12 -11.52 -18.39
CA ALA A 156 -9.97 -10.73 -17.99
C ALA A 156 -9.19 -11.50 -16.90
N ILE A 157 -7.88 -11.32 -16.81
CA ILE A 157 -7.02 -12.10 -15.93
C ILE A 157 -6.20 -11.21 -15.02
N SER A 158 -6.14 -11.56 -13.74
CA SER A 158 -5.21 -10.99 -12.77
C SER A 158 -4.32 -12.10 -12.21
N ILE A 159 -3.00 -11.90 -12.28
CA ILE A 159 -2.01 -12.86 -11.76
C ILE A 159 -1.60 -12.43 -10.35
N LYS A 160 -1.71 -13.38 -9.42
CA LYS A 160 -1.33 -13.23 -8.02
C LYS A 160 -0.04 -14.01 -7.73
N PRO A 161 1.14 -13.41 -7.92
CA PRO A 161 2.39 -14.09 -7.59
C PRO A 161 2.60 -14.13 -6.08
N ILE A 162 3.17 -15.24 -5.59
CA ILE A 162 3.62 -15.39 -4.21
C ILE A 162 5.00 -16.01 -4.25
N SER A 163 6.00 -15.33 -3.69
CA SER A 163 7.37 -15.81 -3.66
C SER A 163 7.84 -16.16 -2.26
N ILE A 164 8.76 -17.13 -2.18
CA ILE A 164 9.43 -17.50 -0.93
C ILE A 164 10.21 -16.31 -0.37
N ALA A 165 10.89 -15.55 -1.22
CA ALA A 165 11.71 -14.41 -0.81
C ALA A 165 10.89 -13.33 -0.10
N LYS A 166 9.77 -12.91 -0.67
CA LYS A 166 8.93 -11.87 -0.08
C LYS A 166 8.12 -12.38 1.11
N SER A 167 7.66 -13.64 1.08
CA SER A 167 7.05 -14.28 2.25
C SER A 167 8.01 -14.35 3.43
N ARG A 168 9.27 -14.71 3.21
CA ARG A 168 10.31 -14.72 4.24
C ARG A 168 10.53 -13.31 4.79
N ARG A 169 10.73 -12.32 3.92
CA ARG A 169 11.00 -10.93 4.29
C ARG A 169 9.92 -10.34 5.21
N ILE A 170 8.64 -10.58 4.91
CA ILE A 170 7.56 -10.05 5.76
C ILE A 170 7.47 -10.76 7.10
N VAL A 171 7.74 -12.07 7.14
CA VAL A 171 7.78 -12.85 8.39
C VAL A 171 8.95 -12.38 9.26
N GLU A 172 10.15 -12.24 8.70
CA GLU A 172 11.33 -11.71 9.41
C GLU A 172 11.03 -10.32 10.00
N TYR A 173 10.43 -9.43 9.21
CA TYR A 173 10.02 -8.12 9.69
C TYR A 173 9.06 -8.21 10.88
N ALA A 174 8.05 -9.09 10.81
CA ALA A 174 7.06 -9.24 11.87
C ALA A 174 7.70 -9.74 13.19
N PHE A 175 8.61 -10.70 13.12
CA PHE A 175 9.35 -11.18 14.29
C PHE A 175 10.28 -10.10 14.88
N GLU A 176 10.98 -9.37 14.02
CA GLU A 176 11.85 -8.27 14.46
C GLU A 176 11.03 -7.13 15.10
N TYR A 177 9.90 -6.77 14.50
CA TYR A 177 8.97 -5.80 15.07
C TYR A 177 8.47 -6.26 16.45
N ALA A 178 8.06 -7.52 16.57
CA ALA A 178 7.58 -8.08 17.81
C ALA A 178 8.65 -8.01 18.90
N ARG A 179 9.90 -8.36 18.57
CA ARG A 179 11.03 -8.29 19.49
C ARG A 179 11.31 -6.87 19.97
N ARG A 180 11.36 -5.90 19.06
CA ARG A 180 11.59 -4.49 19.39
C ARG A 180 10.49 -3.85 20.23
N CYS A 181 9.24 -4.28 19.99
CA CYS A 181 8.06 -3.75 20.69
C CYS A 181 7.65 -4.59 21.92
N GLY A 182 8.47 -5.55 22.34
CA GLY A 182 8.19 -6.39 23.52
C GLY A 182 6.95 -7.29 23.37
N ARG A 183 6.52 -7.58 22.12
CA ARG A 183 5.39 -8.48 21.85
C ARG A 183 5.82 -9.94 22.07
N LYS A 184 4.94 -10.73 22.68
CA LYS A 184 5.25 -12.10 23.10
C LYS A 184 4.82 -13.16 22.10
N LYS A 185 4.02 -12.80 21.09
CA LYS A 185 3.42 -13.76 20.17
C LYS A 185 3.38 -13.18 18.76
N VAL A 186 3.75 -14.01 17.79
CA VAL A 186 3.54 -13.77 16.36
C VAL A 186 2.63 -14.88 15.83
N THR A 187 1.56 -14.52 15.15
CA THR A 187 0.63 -15.45 14.53
C THR A 187 0.73 -15.30 13.01
N ALA A 188 1.09 -16.35 12.31
CA ALA A 188 1.05 -16.38 10.85
C ALA A 188 -0.39 -16.65 10.38
N VAL A 189 -0.89 -15.75 9.52
CA VAL A 189 -2.20 -15.86 8.89
C VAL A 189 -1.99 -15.89 7.38
N HIS A 190 -2.46 -16.94 6.74
CA HIS A 190 -2.43 -17.05 5.29
C HIS A 190 -3.69 -17.76 4.78
N LEU A 191 -4.05 -17.46 3.55
CA LEU A 191 -5.07 -18.20 2.81
C LEU A 191 -4.36 -19.04 1.74
N SER A 192 -4.35 -20.36 1.91
CA SER A 192 -3.85 -21.27 0.88
C SER A 192 -5.03 -21.80 0.08
N LEU A 193 -4.98 -21.62 -1.24
CA LEU A 193 -5.93 -22.21 -2.17
C LEU A 193 -5.41 -23.51 -2.80
N ILE A 194 -4.19 -23.92 -2.42
CA ILE A 194 -3.49 -25.08 -3.01
C ILE A 194 -3.61 -26.32 -2.12
N HIS A 195 -3.79 -26.12 -0.81
CA HIS A 195 -3.84 -27.19 0.20
C HIS A 195 -5.23 -27.28 0.82
N ILE A 196 -6.19 -27.70 0.04
CA ILE A 196 -7.53 -28.04 0.54
C ILE A 196 -7.61 -29.55 0.70
#